data_d98767f3500e3c4aeef37978b91c026b
#
_entry.id   d98767f3500e3c4aeef37978b91c026b
#
_cell.length_a   1.000
_cell.length_b   1.000
_cell.length_c   1.000
_cell.angle_alpha   90.00
_cell.angle_beta   90.00
_cell.angle_gamma   90.00
#
_symmetry.space_group_name_H-M   'P 1'
#
loop_
_entity.id
_entity.type
_entity.pdbx_description
1 polymer ?
#
loop_
_entity_poly.entity_id
_entity_poly.type
_entity_poly.pdbx_seq_one_letter_code
_entity_poly.pdbx_strand_id
1 'polypeptide(L)' 'MSAPVHQTPEERLTAFEAMLSAVEAQYADTAAQIEKLKAAGRVKSATYRQLFAKKLNLQDILTFYEVYGLR' A
#
# COMPACT_ATOMS: atom_id res chain seq x y z
N MET A 1 -2.92 -24.12 2.84
CA MET A 1 -1.51 -23.77 2.65
C MET A 1 -0.97 -23.19 3.95
N SER A 2 0.16 -23.60 4.35
CA SER A 2 0.75 -23.07 5.57
C SER A 2 1.88 -22.11 5.23
N ALA A 3 1.83 -20.97 5.84
CA ALA A 3 2.94 -20.03 5.76
C ALA A 3 4.13 -20.60 6.50
N PRO A 4 5.34 -20.25 6.10
CA PRO A 4 6.52 -20.61 6.90
C PRO A 4 6.38 -19.95 8.25
N VAL A 5 6.49 -20.78 9.28
CA VAL A 5 6.27 -20.32 10.64
C VAL A 5 7.55 -20.18 11.42
N HIS A 6 8.65 -20.61 10.83
CA HIS A 6 9.95 -20.66 11.51
C HIS A 6 10.93 -19.72 10.85
N GLN A 7 10.59 -18.46 10.87
CA GLN A 7 11.50 -17.45 10.39
C GLN A 7 12.35 -16.95 11.51
N THR A 8 13.63 -16.76 11.23
CA THR A 8 14.52 -16.09 12.18
C THR A 8 14.12 -14.63 12.29
N PRO A 9 14.54 -13.93 13.34
CA PRO A 9 14.31 -12.49 13.44
C PRO A 9 14.81 -11.72 12.21
N GLU A 10 15.94 -12.13 11.67
CA GLU A 10 16.48 -11.50 10.46
C GLU A 10 15.61 -11.71 9.26
N GLU A 11 15.10 -12.91 9.10
CA GLU A 11 14.17 -13.21 7.99
C GLU A 11 12.86 -12.45 8.14
N ARG A 12 12.37 -12.32 9.36
CA ARG A 12 11.17 -11.55 9.64
C ARG A 12 11.38 -10.07 9.34
N LEU A 13 12.55 -9.54 9.70
CA LEU A 13 12.85 -8.15 9.39
C LEU A 13 12.91 -7.93 7.88
N THR A 14 13.55 -8.83 7.16
CA THR A 14 13.62 -8.75 5.71
C THR A 14 12.22 -8.76 5.09
N ALA A 15 11.34 -9.64 5.56
CA ALA A 15 9.97 -9.71 5.09
C ALA A 15 9.20 -8.42 5.42
N PHE A 16 9.40 -7.87 6.60
CA PHE A 16 8.78 -6.62 7.01
C PHE A 16 9.20 -5.46 6.12
N GLU A 17 10.49 -5.36 5.84
CA GLU A 17 11.01 -4.31 4.96
C GLU A 17 10.47 -4.46 3.54
N ALA A 18 10.41 -5.70 3.06
CA ALA A 18 9.83 -5.96 1.74
C ALA A 18 8.36 -5.57 1.67
N MET A 19 7.61 -5.85 2.74
CA MET A 19 6.21 -5.47 2.81
C MET A 19 6.05 -3.95 2.79
N LEU A 20 6.86 -3.24 3.57
CA LEU A 20 6.79 -1.78 3.58
C LEU A 20 7.07 -1.21 2.19
N SER A 21 8.12 -1.70 1.52
CA SER A 21 8.44 -1.26 0.16
C SER A 21 7.29 -1.54 -0.81
N ALA A 22 6.67 -2.71 -0.70
CA ALA A 22 5.55 -3.08 -1.56
C ALA A 22 4.35 -2.17 -1.32
N VAL A 23 4.03 -1.88 -0.06
CA VAL A 23 2.91 -1.00 0.28
C VAL A 23 3.17 0.41 -0.24
N GLU A 24 4.39 0.91 -0.08
CA GLU A 24 4.75 2.24 -0.59
C GLU A 24 4.64 2.31 -2.11
N ALA A 25 5.09 1.27 -2.80
CA ALA A 25 4.99 1.22 -4.26
C ALA A 25 3.54 1.18 -4.72
N GLN A 26 2.71 0.39 -4.06
CA GLN A 26 1.29 0.32 -4.39
C GLN A 26 0.58 1.64 -4.13
N TYR A 27 0.94 2.33 -3.05
CA TYR A 27 0.36 3.63 -2.75
C TYR A 27 0.70 4.64 -3.86
N ALA A 28 1.96 4.71 -4.24
CA ALA A 28 2.40 5.63 -5.28
C ALA A 28 1.72 5.33 -6.62
N ASP A 29 1.64 4.04 -6.98
CA ASP A 29 1.00 3.62 -8.22
C ASP A 29 -0.50 3.96 -8.22
N THR A 30 -1.18 3.68 -7.11
CA THR A 30 -2.60 3.97 -6.99
C THR A 30 -2.86 5.47 -7.07
N ALA A 31 -2.03 6.28 -6.42
CA ALA A 31 -2.15 7.73 -6.49
C ALA A 31 -1.95 8.24 -7.92
N ALA A 32 -1.00 7.66 -8.65
CA ALA A 32 -0.77 8.04 -10.04
C ALA A 32 -1.96 7.70 -10.92
N GLN A 33 -2.57 6.53 -10.71
CA GLN A 33 -3.75 6.14 -11.47
C GLN A 33 -4.94 7.07 -11.18
N ILE A 34 -5.11 7.46 -9.93
CA ILE A 34 -6.15 8.42 -9.55
C ILE A 34 -5.95 9.73 -10.29
N GLU A 35 -4.71 10.23 -10.34
CA GLU A 35 -4.41 11.49 -11.03
C GLU A 35 -4.72 11.38 -12.53
N LYS A 36 -4.43 10.24 -13.15
CA LYS A 36 -4.77 10.02 -14.55
C LYS A 36 -6.27 10.10 -14.79
N LEU A 37 -7.06 9.51 -13.91
CA LEU A 37 -8.52 9.54 -14.05
C LEU A 37 -9.05 10.95 -13.81
N LYS A 38 -8.47 11.69 -12.88
CA LYS A 38 -8.85 13.09 -12.67
C LYS A 38 -8.57 13.92 -13.91
N ALA A 39 -7.38 13.75 -14.49
CA ALA A 39 -7.01 14.48 -15.70
C ALA A 39 -7.92 14.15 -16.87
N ALA A 40 -8.45 12.92 -16.91
CA ALA A 40 -9.40 12.49 -17.95
C ALA A 40 -10.84 12.86 -17.63
N GLY A 41 -11.11 13.53 -16.51
CA GLY A 41 -12.45 13.91 -16.10
C GLY A 41 -13.30 12.76 -15.60
N ARG A 42 -12.68 11.67 -15.13
CA ARG A 42 -13.38 10.45 -14.73
C ARG A 42 -13.52 10.29 -13.23
N VAL A 43 -13.71 11.39 -12.52
CA VAL A 43 -13.79 11.36 -11.05
C VAL A 43 -15.08 10.70 -10.53
N LYS A 44 -16.06 10.50 -11.37
CA LYS A 44 -17.32 9.84 -10.96
C LYS A 44 -17.38 8.38 -11.37
N SER A 45 -16.34 7.85 -11.98
CA SER A 45 -16.33 6.45 -12.40
C SER A 45 -16.22 5.51 -11.21
N ALA A 46 -16.71 4.28 -11.39
CA ALA A 46 -16.56 3.24 -10.39
C ALA A 46 -15.07 2.93 -10.13
N THR A 47 -14.28 2.94 -11.21
CA THR A 47 -12.83 2.71 -11.10
C THR A 47 -12.17 3.76 -10.23
N TYR A 48 -12.52 5.03 -10.40
CA TYR A 48 -11.99 6.10 -9.57
C TYR A 48 -12.30 5.86 -8.10
N ARG A 49 -13.55 5.51 -7.79
CA ARG A 49 -13.95 5.26 -6.40
C ARG A 49 -13.22 4.07 -5.79
N GLN A 50 -13.02 3.01 -6.58
CA GLN A 50 -12.30 1.84 -6.11
C GLN A 50 -10.84 2.16 -5.83
N LEU A 51 -10.19 2.91 -6.70
CA LEU A 51 -8.82 3.33 -6.52
C LEU A 51 -8.67 4.25 -5.31
N PHE A 52 -9.64 5.14 -5.11
CA PHE A 52 -9.60 6.04 -3.97
C PHE A 52 -9.71 5.26 -2.66
N ALA A 53 -10.62 4.28 -2.60
CA ALA A 53 -10.76 3.42 -1.43
C ALA A 53 -9.49 2.62 -1.17
N LYS A 54 -8.87 2.09 -2.22
CA LYS A 54 -7.59 1.38 -2.10
C LYS A 54 -6.50 2.30 -1.56
N LYS A 55 -6.45 3.53 -2.05
CA LYS A 55 -5.46 4.51 -1.57
C LYS A 55 -5.61 4.74 -0.07
N LEU A 56 -6.85 4.90 0.41
CA LEU A 56 -7.09 5.12 1.83
C LEU A 56 -6.69 3.92 2.66
N ASN A 57 -6.94 2.70 2.18
CA ASN A 57 -6.53 1.49 2.87
C ASN A 57 -5.01 1.40 2.96
N LEU A 58 -4.31 1.70 1.88
CA LEU A 58 -2.85 1.69 1.88
C LEU A 58 -2.30 2.77 2.80
N GLN A 59 -2.93 3.92 2.84
CA GLN A 59 -2.54 5.00 3.73
C GLN A 59 -2.66 4.59 5.20
N ASP A 60 -3.72 3.87 5.54
CA ASP A 60 -3.89 3.36 6.91
C ASP A 60 -2.76 2.41 7.28
N ILE A 61 -2.38 1.52 6.38
CA ILE A 61 -1.27 0.61 6.62
C ILE A 61 0.02 1.39 6.84
N LEU A 62 0.31 2.38 6.00
CA LEU A 62 1.51 3.20 6.13
C LEU A 62 1.50 4.00 7.43
N THR A 63 0.33 4.43 7.89
CA THR A 63 0.21 5.13 9.16
C THR A 63 0.65 4.26 10.32
N PHE A 64 0.32 2.96 10.30
CA PHE A 64 0.80 2.04 11.32
C PHE A 64 2.32 1.98 11.35
N TYR A 65 2.95 1.89 10.18
CA TYR A 65 4.41 1.91 10.12
C TYR A 65 4.98 3.20 10.72
N GLU A 66 4.35 4.33 10.43
CA GLU A 66 4.81 5.62 10.94
C GLU A 66 4.68 5.73 12.45
N VAL A 67 3.56 5.25 12.98
CA VAL A 67 3.31 5.30 14.43
C VAL A 67 4.38 4.53 15.19
N TYR A 68 4.86 3.44 14.62
CA TYR A 68 5.89 2.62 15.26
C TYR A 68 7.31 3.03 14.86
N GLY A 69 7.46 4.12 14.16
CA GLY A 69 8.76 4.65 13.80
C GLY A 69 9.47 3.87 12.71
N LEU A 70 8.74 3.11 11.90
CA LEU A 70 9.32 2.27 10.87
C LEU A 70 9.38 2.96 9.50
N ARG A 71 8.86 4.17 9.44
CA ARG A 71 8.81 4.92 8.20
C ARG A 71 8.97 6.41 8.46
#